data_038b04aab7a16b9cfa3d3dd69547a07e
#
_entry.id   038b04aab7a16b9cfa3d3dd69547a07e
#
_cell.length_a   1.000
_cell.length_b   1.000
_cell.length_c   1.000
_cell.angle_alpha   90.00
_cell.angle_beta   90.00
_cell.angle_gamma   90.00
#
_symmetry.space_group_name_H-M   'P 1'
#
loop_
_entity.id
_entity.type
_entity.pdbx_description
1 polymer ?
#
loop_
_entity_poly.entity_id
_entity_poly.type
_entity_poly.pdbx_seq_one_letter_code
_entity_poly.pdbx_strand_id
1 'polypeptide(L)'
;MKLFDFGLVVDRAQALVKTRPVEILVCIVAYALMEIEFYDNALLMPIVFGVVFAVRNVAYEREYRWVYYASVLLIGVAAVAEAEAFVDSSAYAYSLLLTAMVMLLSKRGSHDRQVGENFVDLALSAIMSVILFAVVSLAIILILA
;
A
#
# COMPACT_ATOMS: atom_id res chain seq x y z
N MET A 1 8.01 -27.69 -15.81
CA MET A 1 7.41 -26.37 -15.63
C MET A 1 7.73 -25.90 -14.22
N LYS A 2 8.54 -24.86 -14.08
CA LYS A 2 8.80 -24.27 -12.77
C LYS A 2 7.59 -23.44 -12.36
N LEU A 3 6.81 -23.90 -11.39
CA LEU A 3 5.66 -23.21 -10.84
C LEU A 3 6.04 -21.89 -10.16
N PHE A 4 7.31 -21.74 -9.80
CA PHE A 4 7.79 -20.57 -9.08
C PHE A 4 9.23 -20.25 -9.53
N ASP A 5 9.38 -19.12 -10.20
CA ASP A 5 10.72 -18.61 -10.56
C ASP A 5 11.17 -17.59 -9.50
N PHE A 6 12.01 -18.06 -8.58
CA PHE A 6 12.51 -17.24 -7.48
C PHE A 6 13.38 -16.06 -7.99
N GLY A 7 14.13 -16.27 -9.07
CA GLY A 7 14.93 -15.21 -9.70
C GLY A 7 14.05 -14.06 -10.23
N LEU A 8 12.94 -14.40 -10.87
CA LEU A 8 11.99 -13.41 -11.37
C LEU A 8 11.36 -12.60 -10.24
N VAL A 9 11.02 -13.24 -9.12
CA VAL A 9 10.45 -12.57 -7.95
C VAL A 9 11.45 -11.59 -7.34
N VAL A 10 12.72 -11.99 -7.22
CA VAL A 10 13.80 -11.12 -6.70
C VAL A 10 14.01 -9.92 -7.62
N ASP A 11 14.05 -10.13 -8.94
CA ASP A 11 14.22 -9.05 -9.92
C ASP A 11 13.05 -8.05 -9.86
N ARG A 12 11.82 -8.53 -9.75
CA ARG A 12 10.64 -7.68 -9.60
C ARG A 12 10.64 -6.92 -8.28
N ALA A 13 11.04 -7.56 -7.20
CA ALA A 13 11.16 -6.90 -5.91
C ALA A 13 12.21 -5.77 -5.94
N GLN A 14 13.35 -6.00 -6.56
CA GLN A 14 14.38 -4.97 -6.75
C GLN A 14 13.87 -3.81 -7.60
N ALA A 15 13.13 -4.10 -8.68
CA ALA A 15 12.53 -3.08 -9.53
C ALA A 15 11.52 -2.23 -8.74
N LEU A 16 10.69 -2.85 -7.89
CA LEU A 16 9.74 -2.14 -7.03
C LEU A 16 10.44 -1.23 -6.01
N VAL A 17 11.52 -1.70 -5.40
CA VAL A 17 12.32 -0.88 -4.45
C VAL A 17 12.88 0.36 -5.14
N LYS A 18 13.32 0.24 -6.39
CA LYS A 18 13.85 1.37 -7.16
C LYS A 18 12.78 2.33 -7.64
N THR A 19 11.61 1.82 -8.03
CA THR A 19 10.54 2.63 -8.65
C THR A 19 9.55 3.19 -7.64
N ARG A 20 9.31 2.50 -6.54
CA ARG A 20 8.30 2.85 -5.53
C ARG A 20 8.81 2.70 -4.09
N PRO A 21 9.89 3.43 -3.72
CA PRO A 21 10.50 3.24 -2.41
C PRO A 21 9.61 3.70 -1.26
N VAL A 22 8.78 4.73 -1.46
CA VAL A 22 7.93 5.28 -0.39
C VAL A 22 6.79 4.33 -0.05
N GLU A 23 6.16 3.69 -1.04
CA GLU A 23 5.12 2.68 -0.81
C GLU A 23 5.66 1.47 -0.05
N ILE A 24 6.88 1.06 -0.34
CA ILE A 24 7.55 -0.03 0.40
C ILE A 24 7.81 0.39 1.84
N LEU A 25 8.22 1.62 2.06
CA LEU A 25 8.40 2.17 3.41
C LEU A 25 7.09 2.18 4.19
N VAL A 26 5.96 2.51 3.56
CA VAL A 26 4.63 2.42 4.18
C VAL A 26 4.35 0.99 4.65
N CYS A 27 4.62 0.00 3.82
CA CYS A 27 4.42 -1.41 4.18
C CYS A 27 5.31 -1.84 5.35
N ILE A 28 6.58 -1.43 5.37
CA ILE A 28 7.52 -1.73 6.45
C ILE A 28 7.04 -1.09 7.76
N VAL A 29 6.63 0.17 7.72
CA VAL A 29 6.13 0.88 8.91
C VAL A 29 4.82 0.26 9.41
N ALA A 30 3.92 -0.13 8.51
CA ALA A 30 2.69 -0.84 8.87
C ALA A 30 2.99 -2.13 9.63
N TYR A 31 3.92 -2.93 9.13
CA TYR A 31 4.35 -4.16 9.80
C TYR A 31 4.95 -3.87 11.18
N ALA A 32 5.85 -2.90 11.28
CA ALA A 32 6.47 -2.51 12.54
C ALA A 32 5.44 -2.04 13.57
N LEU A 33 4.45 -1.24 13.16
CA LEU A 33 3.38 -0.77 14.03
C LEU A 33 2.51 -1.94 14.53
N MET A 34 2.28 -2.95 13.72
CA MET A 34 1.56 -4.15 14.15
C MET A 34 2.37 -4.94 15.19
N GLU A 35 3.68 -5.08 15.00
CA GLU A 35 4.57 -5.80 15.93
C GLU A 35 4.67 -5.12 17.30
N ILE A 36 4.63 -3.80 17.35
CA ILE A 36 4.68 -3.03 18.61
C ILE A 36 3.28 -2.74 19.18
N GLU A 37 2.25 -3.40 18.66
CA GLU A 37 0.85 -3.32 19.14
C GLU A 37 0.17 -1.95 18.94
N PHE A 38 0.64 -1.11 18.04
CA PHE A 38 -0.05 0.10 17.60
C PHE A 38 -0.99 -0.18 16.43
N TYR A 39 -2.02 -1.00 16.67
CA TYR A 39 -2.92 -1.47 15.64
C TYR A 39 -3.71 -0.36 14.96
N ASP A 40 -4.17 0.63 15.71
CA ASP A 40 -4.94 1.74 15.15
C ASP A 40 -4.12 2.57 14.17
N ASN A 41 -2.87 2.82 14.49
CA ASN A 41 -1.94 3.50 13.60
C ASN A 41 -1.60 2.65 12.37
N ALA A 42 -1.43 1.34 12.56
CA ALA A 42 -1.23 0.41 11.45
C ALA A 42 -2.43 0.42 10.48
N LEU A 43 -3.64 0.57 10.99
CA LEU A 43 -4.85 0.66 10.17
C LEU A 43 -4.97 1.97 9.37
N LEU A 44 -4.21 3.01 9.72
CA LEU A 44 -4.09 4.22 8.90
C LEU A 44 -3.17 4.02 7.69
N MET A 45 -2.28 3.05 7.73
CA MET A 45 -1.28 2.84 6.67
C MET A 45 -1.88 2.53 5.29
N PRO A 46 -2.98 1.77 5.15
CA PRO A 46 -3.63 1.60 3.85
C PRO A 46 -4.06 2.92 3.20
N ILE A 47 -4.54 3.87 3.99
CA ILE A 47 -4.92 5.21 3.51
C ILE A 47 -3.67 5.97 3.04
N VAL A 48 -2.62 5.95 3.84
CA VAL A 48 -1.33 6.58 3.48
C VAL A 48 -0.76 5.95 2.20
N PHE A 49 -0.80 4.63 2.10
CA PHE A 49 -0.37 3.91 0.89
C PHE A 49 -1.13 4.39 -0.35
N GLY A 50 -2.45 4.47 -0.26
CA GLY A 50 -3.27 4.94 -1.37
C GLY A 50 -2.97 6.36 -1.81
N VAL A 51 -2.76 7.26 -0.84
CA VAL A 51 -2.38 8.66 -1.12
C VAL A 51 -1.00 8.71 -1.78
N VAL A 52 -0.02 8.00 -1.24
CA VAL A 52 1.34 7.94 -1.81
C VAL A 52 1.32 7.38 -3.22
N PHE A 53 0.56 6.31 -3.44
CA PHE A 53 0.37 5.70 -4.76
C PHE A 53 -0.20 6.69 -5.76
N ALA A 54 -1.26 7.42 -5.38
CA ALA A 54 -1.88 8.44 -6.23
C ALA A 54 -0.91 9.58 -6.54
N VAL A 55 -0.18 10.07 -5.55
CA VAL A 55 0.83 11.11 -5.72
C VAL A 55 1.92 10.64 -6.70
N ARG A 56 2.38 9.40 -6.56
CA ARG A 56 3.37 8.81 -7.48
C ARG A 56 2.87 8.84 -8.92
N ASN A 57 1.64 8.42 -9.14
CA ASN A 57 1.07 8.32 -10.48
C ASN A 57 0.81 9.69 -11.12
N VAL A 58 0.47 10.70 -10.32
CA VAL A 58 0.09 12.03 -10.83
C VAL A 58 1.29 12.98 -10.90
N ALA A 59 2.09 13.03 -9.84
CA ALA A 59 3.11 14.06 -9.69
C ALA A 59 4.49 13.65 -10.22
N TYR A 60 4.85 12.38 -10.14
CA TYR A 60 6.21 11.93 -10.44
C TYR A 60 6.65 12.19 -11.88
N GLU A 61 5.76 12.01 -12.85
CA GLU A 61 6.04 12.22 -14.27
C GLU A 61 5.97 13.69 -14.70
N ARG A 62 5.42 14.59 -13.85
CA ARG A 62 5.20 16.00 -14.15
C ARG A 62 6.25 16.93 -13.54
N GLU A 63 7.48 16.46 -13.33
CA GLU A 63 8.57 17.21 -12.71
C GLU A 63 8.35 17.52 -11.22
N TYR A 64 7.29 17.02 -10.59
CA TYR A 64 6.99 17.21 -9.17
C TYR A 64 7.41 16.01 -8.33
N ARG A 65 8.56 15.41 -8.64
CA ARG A 65 9.08 14.24 -7.91
C ARG A 65 9.27 14.50 -6.42
N TRP A 66 9.58 15.73 -6.07
CA TRP A 66 9.76 16.14 -4.67
C TRP A 66 8.50 15.96 -3.84
N VAL A 67 7.30 16.13 -4.43
CA VAL A 67 6.02 15.92 -3.75
C VAL A 67 5.88 14.44 -3.34
N TYR A 68 6.27 13.54 -4.23
CA TYR A 68 6.28 12.11 -3.93
C TYR A 68 7.21 11.78 -2.75
N TYR A 69 8.43 12.27 -2.76
CA TYR A 69 9.37 12.04 -1.66
C TYR A 69 8.95 12.76 -0.38
N ALA A 70 8.34 13.93 -0.48
CA ALA A 70 7.79 14.64 0.67
C ALA A 70 6.63 13.89 1.34
N SER A 71 5.94 13.02 0.63
CA SER A 71 4.85 12.20 1.18
C SER A 71 5.31 11.23 2.29
N VAL A 72 6.62 11.02 2.46
CA VAL A 72 7.19 10.30 3.61
C VAL A 72 6.75 10.93 4.94
N LEU A 73 6.54 12.25 4.97
CA LEU A 73 6.05 12.94 6.16
C LEU A 73 4.67 12.44 6.61
N LEU A 74 3.82 12.00 5.67
CA LEU A 74 2.52 11.42 6.00
C LEU A 74 2.66 10.12 6.80
N ILE A 75 3.70 9.34 6.51
CA ILE A 75 3.99 8.11 7.24
C ILE A 75 4.30 8.43 8.71
N GLY A 76 5.15 9.42 8.94
CA GLY A 76 5.49 9.88 10.28
C GLY A 76 4.28 10.41 11.05
N VAL A 77 3.47 11.24 10.41
CA VAL A 77 2.24 11.78 11.02
C VAL A 77 1.26 10.66 11.37
N ALA A 78 1.02 9.73 10.46
CA ALA A 78 0.13 8.60 10.71
C ALA A 78 0.64 7.66 11.80
N ALA A 79 1.96 7.50 11.91
CA ALA A 79 2.57 6.63 12.92
C ALA A 79 2.41 7.18 14.35
N VAL A 80 2.35 8.50 14.53
CA VAL A 80 2.26 9.15 15.84
C VAL A 80 0.88 9.74 16.16
N ALA A 81 -0.07 9.67 15.21
CA ALA A 81 -1.41 10.23 15.39
C ALA A 81 -2.23 9.42 16.40
N GLU A 82 -3.15 10.09 17.07
CA GLU A 82 -4.18 9.43 17.88
C GLU A 82 -5.30 8.92 16.94
N ALA A 83 -5.23 7.66 16.57
CA ALA A 83 -6.06 7.08 15.52
C ALA A 83 -7.28 6.31 16.02
N GLU A 84 -7.36 5.98 17.31
CA GLU A 84 -8.39 5.10 17.86
C GLU A 84 -9.81 5.57 17.54
N ALA A 85 -10.12 6.82 17.84
CA ALA A 85 -11.45 7.37 17.59
C ALA A 85 -11.80 7.43 16.11
N PHE A 86 -10.84 7.70 15.24
CA PHE A 86 -11.03 7.74 13.80
C PHE A 86 -11.27 6.33 13.23
N VAL A 87 -10.46 5.36 13.64
CA VAL A 87 -10.55 3.97 13.15
C VAL A 87 -11.88 3.33 13.57
N ASP A 88 -12.37 3.65 14.75
CA ASP A 88 -13.66 3.14 15.25
C ASP A 88 -14.87 3.86 14.64
N SER A 89 -14.66 4.94 13.89
CA SER A 89 -15.74 5.70 13.28
C SER A 89 -16.06 5.23 11.86
N SER A 90 -17.27 5.55 11.38
CA SER A 90 -17.67 5.34 9.98
C SER A 90 -16.80 6.13 8.99
N ALA A 91 -16.19 7.23 9.43
CA ALA A 91 -15.28 8.04 8.63
C ALA A 91 -14.09 7.22 8.11
N TYR A 92 -13.62 6.24 8.88
CA TYR A 92 -12.55 5.34 8.44
C TYR A 92 -12.95 4.53 7.20
N ALA A 93 -14.14 3.93 7.22
CA ALA A 93 -14.65 3.17 6.07
C ALA A 93 -14.81 4.04 4.82
N TYR A 94 -15.35 5.25 4.98
CA TYR A 94 -15.46 6.20 3.88
C TYR A 94 -14.10 6.65 3.35
N SER A 95 -13.12 6.84 4.23
CA SER A 95 -11.75 7.21 3.85
C SER A 95 -11.07 6.10 3.07
N LEU A 96 -11.26 4.84 3.45
CA LEU A 96 -10.75 3.69 2.68
C LEU A 96 -11.37 3.62 1.29
N LEU A 97 -12.69 3.80 1.20
CA LEU A 97 -13.39 3.79 -0.07
C LEU A 97 -12.91 4.92 -0.99
N LEU A 98 -12.80 6.14 -0.44
CA LEU A 98 -12.31 7.30 -1.18
C LEU A 98 -10.88 7.09 -1.66
N THR A 99 -10.02 6.55 -0.81
CA THR A 99 -8.62 6.22 -1.15
C THR A 99 -8.55 5.20 -2.29
N ALA A 100 -9.37 4.16 -2.25
CA ALA A 100 -9.45 3.19 -3.33
C ALA A 100 -9.89 3.83 -4.65
N MET A 101 -10.87 4.72 -4.61
CA MET A 101 -11.32 5.47 -5.80
C MET A 101 -10.21 6.37 -6.35
N VAL A 102 -9.50 7.07 -5.48
CA VAL A 102 -8.37 7.94 -5.89
C VAL A 102 -7.26 7.12 -6.51
N MET A 103 -6.95 5.94 -5.97
CA MET A 103 -5.96 5.02 -6.56
C MET A 103 -6.37 4.60 -7.98
N LEU A 104 -7.63 4.24 -8.18
CA LEU A 104 -8.15 3.87 -9.48
C LEU A 104 -8.06 5.02 -10.50
N LEU A 105 -8.49 6.21 -10.09
CA LEU A 105 -8.49 7.38 -10.95
C LEU A 105 -7.08 7.90 -11.25
N SER A 106 -6.12 7.66 -10.37
CA SER A 106 -4.74 8.08 -10.56
C SER A 106 -3.98 7.27 -11.61
N LYS A 107 -4.44 6.06 -11.91
CA LYS A 107 -3.90 5.28 -13.02
C LYS A 107 -4.29 5.95 -14.34
N ARG A 108 -3.27 6.33 -15.12
CA ARG A 108 -3.48 6.97 -16.43
C ARG A 108 -4.06 6.01 -17.45
N GLY A 109 -5.00 6.54 -18.24
CA GLY A 109 -5.66 5.84 -19.33
C GLY A 109 -7.17 5.88 -19.12
N SER A 110 -7.76 7.03 -19.41
CA SER A 110 -9.14 7.39 -19.07
C SER A 110 -10.20 6.85 -20.03
N HIS A 111 -10.01 5.64 -20.59
CA HIS A 111 -11.11 4.95 -21.23
C HIS A 111 -11.83 4.09 -20.19
N ASP A 112 -13.16 4.11 -20.19
CA ASP A 112 -14.02 3.35 -19.25
C ASP A 112 -13.62 1.88 -19.17
N ARG A 113 -13.18 1.31 -20.28
CA ARG A 113 -12.67 -0.05 -20.35
C ARG A 113 -11.40 -0.25 -19.54
N GLN A 114 -10.47 0.75 -19.53
CA GLN A 114 -9.24 0.69 -18.74
C GLN A 114 -9.50 0.86 -17.24
N VAL A 115 -10.49 1.64 -16.88
CA VAL A 115 -10.91 1.79 -15.47
C VAL A 115 -11.41 0.45 -14.93
N GLY A 116 -12.21 -0.29 -15.69
CA GLY A 116 -12.69 -1.62 -15.31
C GLY A 116 -11.54 -2.63 -15.17
N GLU A 117 -10.61 -2.67 -16.13
CA GLU A 117 -9.43 -3.54 -16.08
C GLU A 117 -8.52 -3.18 -14.88
N ASN A 118 -8.30 -1.90 -14.63
CA ASN A 118 -7.53 -1.44 -13.47
C ASN A 118 -8.20 -1.80 -12.14
N PHE A 119 -9.52 -1.77 -12.09
CA PHE A 119 -10.28 -2.21 -10.90
C PHE A 119 -10.05 -3.70 -10.63
N VAL A 120 -10.16 -4.54 -11.66
CA VAL A 120 -9.92 -5.98 -11.54
C VAL A 120 -8.48 -6.25 -11.12
N ASP A 121 -7.51 -5.60 -11.75
CA ASP A 121 -6.10 -5.73 -11.39
C ASP A 121 -5.81 -5.29 -9.96
N LEU A 122 -6.40 -4.19 -9.52
CA LEU A 122 -6.26 -3.71 -8.15
C LEU A 122 -6.88 -4.68 -7.15
N ALA A 123 -8.08 -5.20 -7.44
CA ALA A 123 -8.77 -6.17 -6.60
C ALA A 123 -7.97 -7.48 -6.50
N LEU A 124 -7.45 -7.99 -7.61
CA LEU A 124 -6.60 -9.18 -7.62
C LEU A 124 -5.30 -8.95 -6.85
N SER A 125 -4.67 -7.80 -7.03
CA SER A 125 -3.44 -7.44 -6.29
C SER A 125 -3.69 -7.34 -4.80
N ALA A 126 -4.83 -6.76 -4.39
CA ALA A 126 -5.22 -6.68 -2.99
C ALA A 126 -5.45 -8.07 -2.37
N ILE A 127 -6.19 -8.94 -3.08
CA ILE A 127 -6.44 -10.32 -2.65
C ILE A 127 -5.12 -11.10 -2.53
N MET A 128 -4.25 -11.01 -3.53
CA MET A 128 -2.95 -11.67 -3.50
C MET A 128 -2.06 -11.16 -2.36
N SER A 129 -2.10 -9.86 -2.07
CA SER A 129 -1.36 -9.27 -0.95
C SER A 129 -1.86 -9.78 0.40
N VAL A 130 -3.18 -9.91 0.57
CA VAL A 130 -3.78 -10.46 1.80
C VAL A 130 -3.38 -11.93 1.97
N ILE A 131 -3.45 -12.73 0.91
CA ILE A 131 -3.05 -14.15 0.94
C ILE A 131 -1.58 -14.27 1.29
N LEU A 132 -0.70 -13.48 0.65
CA LEU A 132 0.73 -13.49 0.92
C LEU A 132 1.03 -13.11 2.37
N PHE A 133 0.37 -12.05 2.87
CA PHE A 133 0.50 -11.63 4.26
C PHE A 133 0.08 -12.74 5.23
N ALA A 134 -1.04 -13.40 4.96
CA ALA A 134 -1.52 -14.51 5.79
C ALA A 134 -0.53 -15.68 5.79
N VAL A 135 0.02 -16.05 4.64
CA VAL A 135 1.00 -17.14 4.50
C VAL A 135 2.30 -16.79 5.25
N VAL A 136 2.82 -15.58 5.09
CA VAL A 136 4.03 -15.12 5.77
C VAL A 136 3.81 -15.08 7.29
N SER A 137 2.69 -14.57 7.75
CA SER A 137 2.34 -14.52 9.17
C SER A 137 2.24 -15.91 9.77
N LEU A 138 1.60 -16.84 9.07
CA LEU A 138 1.50 -18.24 9.49
C LEU A 138 2.89 -18.89 9.58
N ALA A 139 3.73 -18.67 8.59
CA ALA A 139 5.10 -19.19 8.58
C ALA A 139 5.92 -18.66 9.77
N ILE A 140 5.81 -17.37 10.08
CA ILE A 140 6.48 -16.76 11.23
C ILE A 140 5.98 -17.38 12.54
N ILE A 141 4.67 -17.54 12.70
CA ILE A 141 4.07 -18.16 13.88
C ILE A 141 4.59 -19.60 14.06
N LEU A 142 4.66 -20.38 12.99
CA LEU A 142 5.18 -21.75 13.03
C LEU A 142 6.67 -21.82 13.37
N ILE A 143 7.48 -20.86 12.92
CA ILE A 143 8.90 -20.79 13.23
C ILE A 143 9.12 -20.41 14.70
N LEU A 144 8.31 -19.49 15.23
CA LEU A 144 8.45 -18.99 16.60
C LEU A 144 7.79 -19.89 17.64
N ALA A 145 6.95 -20.79 17.21
CA ALA A 145 6.37 -21.82 18.09
C ALA A 145 7.38 -22.94 18.33
#